data_9fdf3cc5e52411d11adaa2d2c75c3dd7
#
_entry.id   9fdf3cc5e52411d11adaa2d2c75c3dd7
#
_cell.length_a   1.000
_cell.length_b   1.000
_cell.length_c   1.000
_cell.angle_alpha   90.00
_cell.angle_beta   90.00
_cell.angle_gamma   90.00
#
_symmetry.space_group_name_H-M   'P 1'
#
loop_
_entity.id
_entity.type
_entity.pdbx_description
1 polymer ?
#
loop_
_entity_poly.entity_id
_entity_poly.type
_entity_poly.pdbx_seq_one_letter_code
_entity_poly.pdbx_strand_id
1 'polypeptide(L)' 'MYFPAEQLLNKLQISDTQLQDFEEKGVVHGISKAGRVFYSSRDMYRLRGILLFMARGLPLDEARRRVDRPTQEVEGRT' A
#
# COMPACT_ATOMS: atom_id res chain seq x y z
N MET A 1 13.70 3.52 -3.12
CA MET A 1 13.22 4.62 -3.98
C MET A 1 11.92 5.19 -3.44
N TYR A 2 11.73 6.49 -3.58
CA TYR A 2 10.57 7.18 -3.04
C TYR A 2 9.85 7.94 -4.13
N PHE A 3 8.53 8.07 -3.99
CA PHE A 3 7.67 8.78 -4.93
C PHE A 3 6.92 9.89 -4.22
N PRO A 4 6.78 11.06 -4.84
CA PRO A 4 5.87 12.06 -4.27
C PRO A 4 4.43 11.52 -4.24
N ALA A 5 3.66 12.05 -3.30
CA ALA A 5 2.29 11.54 -3.11
C ALA A 5 1.47 11.60 -4.38
N GLU A 6 1.55 12.68 -5.12
CA GLU A 6 0.75 12.81 -6.33
C GLU A 6 1.10 11.76 -7.38
N GLN A 7 2.37 11.33 -7.41
CA GLN A 7 2.76 10.29 -8.34
C GLN A 7 2.17 8.95 -7.93
N LEU A 8 2.13 8.70 -6.63
CA LEU A 8 1.51 7.49 -6.11
C LEU A 8 0.03 7.44 -6.45
N LEU A 9 -0.66 8.56 -6.27
CA LEU A 9 -2.08 8.63 -6.60
C LEU A 9 -2.32 8.31 -8.06
N ASN A 10 -1.48 8.85 -8.92
CA ASN A 10 -1.58 8.61 -10.35
C ASN A 10 -1.35 7.16 -10.71
N LYS A 11 -0.30 6.58 -10.16
CA LYS A 11 0.05 5.21 -10.50
C LYS A 11 -1.01 4.22 -10.02
N LEU A 12 -1.61 4.49 -8.88
CA LEU A 12 -2.57 3.56 -8.30
C LEU A 12 -4.02 3.94 -8.60
N GLN A 13 -4.23 5.08 -9.21
CA GLN A 13 -5.58 5.54 -9.58
C GLN A 13 -6.47 5.65 -8.36
N ILE A 14 -5.96 6.26 -7.30
CA ILE A 14 -6.73 6.49 -6.08
C ILE A 14 -6.76 7.98 -5.79
N SER A 15 -7.69 8.37 -4.92
CA SER A 15 -7.85 9.76 -4.54
C SER A 15 -7.05 10.09 -3.30
N ASP A 16 -6.88 11.39 -3.04
CA ASP A 16 -6.24 11.86 -1.81
C ASP A 16 -6.95 11.31 -0.59
N THR A 17 -8.26 11.31 -0.62
CA THR A 17 -9.05 10.83 0.51
C THR A 17 -8.76 9.36 0.79
N GLN A 18 -8.67 8.58 -0.26
CA GLN A 18 -8.35 7.16 -0.09
C GLN A 18 -6.95 6.97 0.48
N LEU A 19 -6.00 7.75 -0.01
CA LEU A 19 -4.64 7.64 0.50
C LEU A 19 -4.56 8.03 1.97
N GLN A 20 -5.24 9.10 2.34
CA GLN A 20 -5.29 9.51 3.74
C GLN A 20 -5.91 8.43 4.62
N ASP A 21 -6.94 7.79 4.13
CA ASP A 21 -7.57 6.71 4.87
C ASP A 21 -6.61 5.56 5.10
N PHE A 22 -5.84 5.21 4.08
CA PHE A 22 -4.83 4.15 4.23
C PHE A 22 -3.75 4.56 5.22
N GLU A 23 -3.37 5.83 5.22
CA GLU A 23 -2.39 6.30 6.19
C GLU A 23 -2.92 6.23 7.60
N GLU A 24 -4.16 6.65 7.80
CA GLU A 24 -4.76 6.62 9.12
C GLU A 24 -4.86 5.21 9.67
N LYS A 25 -5.05 4.25 8.79
CA LYS A 25 -5.15 2.86 9.19
C LYS A 25 -3.79 2.16 9.27
N GLY A 26 -2.72 2.91 9.05
CA GLY A 26 -1.39 2.36 9.18
C GLY A 26 -0.96 1.46 8.04
N VAL A 27 -1.64 1.54 6.92
CA VAL A 27 -1.30 0.71 5.76
C VAL A 27 -0.03 1.21 5.09
N VAL A 28 0.10 2.52 4.98
CA VAL A 28 1.29 3.15 4.39
C VAL A 28 1.76 4.26 5.31
N HIS A 29 3.03 4.62 5.19
CA HIS A 29 3.63 5.64 6.04
C HIS A 29 4.39 6.62 5.19
N GLY A 30 3.80 7.80 5.00
CA GLY A 30 4.46 8.86 4.25
C GLY A 30 5.60 9.48 5.01
N ILE A 31 6.58 9.95 4.28
CA ILE A 31 7.72 10.65 4.85
C ILE A 31 7.64 12.09 4.39
N SER A 32 7.63 13.01 5.35
CA SER A 32 7.57 14.44 5.04
C SER A 32 8.98 14.96 4.85
N LYS A 33 9.21 15.65 3.74
CA LYS A 33 10.52 16.19 3.43
C LYS A 33 10.34 17.46 2.62
N ALA A 34 10.89 18.56 3.12
CA ALA A 34 10.81 19.85 2.44
C ALA A 34 9.37 20.23 2.11
N GLY A 35 8.46 19.97 3.03
CA GLY A 35 7.06 20.33 2.83
C GLY A 35 6.27 19.43 1.91
N ARG A 36 6.87 18.33 1.47
CA ARG A 36 6.20 17.37 0.60
C ARG A 36 6.21 16.00 1.23
N VAL A 37 5.21 15.19 0.87
CA VAL A 37 5.10 13.83 1.40
C VAL A 37 5.52 12.85 0.32
N PHE A 38 6.37 11.89 0.72
CA PHE A 38 6.88 10.87 -0.18
C PHE A 38 6.54 9.49 0.38
N TYR A 39 6.39 8.53 -0.53
CA TYR A 39 6.14 7.14 -0.16
C TYR A 39 7.17 6.25 -0.82
N SER A 40 7.55 5.18 -0.13
CA SER A 40 8.54 4.26 -0.67
C SER A 40 7.92 3.38 -1.76
N SER A 41 8.79 2.85 -2.61
CA SER A 41 8.32 1.90 -3.61
C SER A 41 7.73 0.65 -2.95
N ARG A 42 8.25 0.29 -1.78
CA ARG A 42 7.69 -0.83 -1.03
C ARG A 42 6.24 -0.57 -0.64
N ASP A 43 5.96 0.65 -0.13
CA ASP A 43 4.59 1.01 0.21
C ASP A 43 3.71 1.01 -1.03
N MET A 44 4.24 1.46 -2.15
CA MET A 44 3.47 1.48 -3.38
C MET A 44 3.07 0.07 -3.81
N TYR A 45 4.02 -0.85 -3.79
CA TYR A 45 3.72 -2.23 -4.18
C TYR A 45 2.76 -2.91 -3.21
N ARG A 46 2.94 -2.66 -1.92
CA ARG A 46 2.02 -3.19 -0.93
C ARG A 46 0.61 -2.70 -1.17
N LEU A 47 0.46 -1.40 -1.36
CA LEU A 47 -0.85 -0.81 -1.56
C LEU A 47 -1.49 -1.30 -2.84
N ARG A 48 -0.67 -1.47 -3.88
CA ARG A 48 -1.16 -2.00 -5.14
C ARG A 48 -1.76 -3.39 -4.96
N GLY A 49 -1.06 -4.25 -4.24
CA GLY A 49 -1.57 -5.59 -3.96
C GLY A 49 -2.84 -5.57 -3.14
N ILE A 50 -2.89 -4.69 -2.15
CA ILE A 50 -4.08 -4.56 -1.32
C ILE A 50 -5.28 -4.12 -2.17
N LEU A 51 -5.08 -3.15 -3.04
CA LEU A 51 -6.15 -2.67 -3.89
C LEU A 51 -6.67 -3.77 -4.83
N LEU A 52 -5.77 -4.60 -5.33
CA LEU A 52 -6.18 -5.70 -6.20
C LEU A 52 -7.06 -6.70 -5.46
N PHE A 53 -6.69 -7.04 -4.22
CA PHE A 53 -7.51 -7.95 -3.43
C PHE A 53 -8.85 -7.33 -3.09
N MET A 54 -8.85 -6.04 -2.77
CA MET A 54 -10.10 -5.37 -2.45
C MET A 54 -11.02 -5.32 -3.68
N ALA A 55 -10.44 -5.18 -4.85
CA ALA A 55 -11.22 -5.19 -6.08
C ALA A 55 -11.88 -6.54 -6.32
N ARG A 56 -11.33 -7.59 -5.71
CA ARG A 56 -11.91 -8.92 -5.79
C ARG A 56 -12.93 -9.19 -4.69
N GLY A 57 -13.19 -8.19 -3.86
CA GLY A 57 -14.21 -8.31 -2.83
C GLY A 57 -13.69 -8.54 -1.43
N LEU A 58 -12.38 -8.57 -1.21
CA LEU A 58 -11.86 -8.75 0.14
C LEU A 58 -11.92 -7.43 0.90
N PRO A 59 -12.27 -7.48 2.18
CA PRO A 59 -12.16 -6.29 3.02
C PRO A 59 -10.70 -5.94 3.26
N LEU A 60 -10.46 -4.71 3.69
CA LEU A 60 -9.12 -4.19 3.85
C LEU A 60 -8.26 -5.07 4.76
N ASP A 61 -8.81 -5.49 5.89
CA ASP A 61 -8.04 -6.29 6.84
C ASP A 61 -7.54 -7.59 6.21
N GLU A 62 -8.40 -8.23 5.45
CA GLU A 62 -8.05 -9.48 4.81
C GLU A 62 -7.03 -9.25 3.70
N ALA A 63 -7.23 -8.18 2.93
CA ALA A 63 -6.30 -7.85 1.86
C ALA A 63 -4.91 -7.57 2.42
N ARG A 64 -4.84 -6.86 3.54
CA ARG A 64 -3.58 -6.59 4.20
C ARG A 64 -2.86 -7.86 4.59
N ARG A 65 -3.58 -8.77 5.19
CA ARG A 65 -2.99 -10.04 5.62
C ARG A 65 -2.43 -10.82 4.46
N ARG A 66 -3.16 -10.81 3.35
CA ARG A 66 -2.71 -11.53 2.16
C ARG A 66 -1.42 -10.96 1.60
N VAL A 67 -1.36 -9.64 1.53
CA VAL A 67 -0.20 -8.95 0.97
C VAL A 67 1.00 -9.08 1.88
N ASP A 68 0.79 -9.05 3.19
CA ASP A 68 1.87 -9.08 4.16
C ASP A 68 2.26 -10.49 4.58
N ARG A 69 1.69 -11.50 3.94
CA ARG A 69 1.99 -12.89 4.28
C ARG A 69 3.46 -13.18 4.05
N PRO A 70 4.13 -13.82 5.01
CA PRO A 70 5.55 -14.15 4.84
C PRO A 70 5.76 -15.12 3.69
N THR A 71 6.82 -14.90 2.94
CA THR A 71 7.15 -15.75 1.81
C THR A 71 7.53 -17.14 2.25
N GLN A 72 8.13 -17.26 3.41
CA GLN A 72 8.59 -18.57 3.87
C GLN A 72 7.44 -19.53 4.11
N GLU A 73 6.23 -19.05 4.21
CA GLU A 73 5.10 -19.96 4.30
C GLU A 73 5.01 -20.85 3.08
N VAL A 74 5.33 -20.29 1.94
CA VAL A 74 5.30 -21.04 0.71
C VAL A 74 6.42 -22.07 0.71
N GLU A 75 7.59 -21.66 1.13
CA GLU A 75 8.75 -22.54 1.12
C GLU A 75 8.69 -23.58 2.21
N GLY A 76 8.04 -23.24 3.30
CA GLY A 76 7.98 -24.16 4.42
C GLY A 76 7.30 -25.46 4.10
N ARG A 77 6.66 -25.53 2.96
CA ARG A 77 5.96 -26.73 2.59
C ARG A 77 6.74 -27.66 1.72
N THR A 78 7.85 -27.26 1.28
CA THR A 78 8.65 -28.12 0.41
C THR A 78 9.48 -29.13 1.17
#